data_53322f5a61564607a2832da21e12209d
#
_entry.id   53322f5a61564607a2832da21e12209d
#
_cell.length_a   1.000
_cell.length_b   1.000
_cell.length_c   1.000
_cell.angle_alpha   90.00
_cell.angle_beta   90.00
_cell.angle_gamma   90.00
#
_symmetry.space_group_name_H-M   'P 1'
#
loop_
_entity.id
_entity.type
_entity.pdbx_description
1 polymer ?
#
loop_
_entity_poly.entity_id
_entity_poly.type
_entity_poly.pdbx_seq_one_letter_code
_entity_poly.pdbx_strand_id
1 'polypeptide(L)'
;MDGVFVPNISFGFPVLKYVAELSEKPLDVHLMIVNPEKFIKEVKDLGTMMMNVHYEACVHLHRVVQQIKDAGMKAAVTLNPSTPVAMLADIIRDVDMVLLMSVNPGFGGQKFI
;
A
#
# COMPACT_ATOMS: atom_id res chain seq x y z
N MET A 1 -7.86 0.68 -5.47
CA MET A 1 -7.47 0.35 -6.87
C MET A 1 -7.99 1.44 -7.77
N ASP A 2 -7.19 1.89 -8.74
CA ASP A 2 -7.42 3.14 -9.48
C ASP A 2 -7.72 2.97 -11.00
N GLY A 3 -7.71 1.74 -11.49
CA GLY A 3 -7.88 1.46 -12.91
C GLY A 3 -6.68 1.83 -13.79
N VAL A 4 -5.56 2.25 -13.18
CA VAL A 4 -4.31 2.63 -13.87
C VAL A 4 -3.19 1.68 -13.49
N PHE A 5 -2.86 1.58 -12.20
CA PHE A 5 -1.87 0.62 -11.69
C PHE A 5 -2.38 -0.83 -11.85
N VAL A 6 -3.68 -1.05 -11.65
CA VAL A 6 -4.36 -2.33 -11.84
C VAL A 6 -5.61 -2.15 -12.71
N PRO A 7 -6.03 -3.18 -13.49
CA PRO A 7 -7.17 -3.09 -14.42
C PRO A 7 -8.51 -3.24 -13.68
N ASN A 8 -8.66 -2.60 -12.54
CA ASN A 8 -9.88 -2.62 -11.73
C ASN A 8 -9.98 -1.35 -10.88
N ILE A 9 -11.21 -0.96 -10.55
CA ILE A 9 -11.49 0.17 -9.65
C ILE A 9 -12.25 -0.38 -8.44
N SER A 10 -11.74 -0.11 -7.25
CA SER A 10 -12.44 -0.50 -6.02
C SER A 10 -12.13 0.46 -4.89
N PHE A 11 -13.06 0.59 -3.96
CA PHE A 11 -13.04 1.34 -2.72
C PHE A 11 -12.30 2.68 -2.80
N GLY A 12 -13.04 3.76 -2.71
CA GLY A 12 -12.47 5.09 -2.48
C GLY A 12 -12.53 5.47 -1.00
N PHE A 13 -12.05 6.66 -0.68
CA PHE A 13 -12.02 7.20 0.68
C PHE A 13 -13.39 7.23 1.38
N PRO A 14 -14.53 7.49 0.68
CA PRO A 14 -15.84 7.40 1.33
C PRO A 14 -16.12 6.04 1.97
N VAL A 15 -15.77 4.94 1.29
CA VAL A 15 -15.93 3.58 1.83
C VAL A 15 -14.93 3.32 2.96
N LEU A 16 -13.65 3.72 2.78
CA LEU A 16 -12.62 3.56 3.81
C LEU A 16 -12.98 4.30 5.10
N LYS A 17 -13.63 5.47 4.99
CA LYS A 17 -14.11 6.21 6.15
C LYS A 17 -15.14 5.42 6.96
N TYR A 18 -16.13 4.80 6.30
CA TYR A 18 -17.08 3.93 6.99
C TYR A 18 -16.40 2.72 7.64
N VAL A 19 -15.44 2.11 6.95
CA VAL A 19 -14.66 1.01 7.54
C VAL A 19 -13.91 1.49 8.78
N ALA A 20 -13.29 2.68 8.74
CA ALA A 20 -12.58 3.26 9.88
C ALA A 20 -13.51 3.54 11.08
N GLU A 21 -14.72 4.06 10.82
CA GLU A 21 -15.72 4.36 11.85
C GLU A 21 -16.29 3.11 12.52
N LEU A 22 -16.42 2.00 11.79
CA LEU A 22 -17.03 0.75 12.28
C LEU A 22 -16.01 -0.26 12.82
N SER A 23 -14.74 -0.14 12.44
CA SER A 23 -13.72 -1.11 12.80
C SER A 23 -13.17 -0.85 14.20
N GLU A 24 -13.20 -1.87 15.04
CA GLU A 24 -12.48 -1.91 16.33
C GLU A 24 -11.00 -2.32 16.16
N LYS A 25 -10.60 -2.71 14.96
CA LYS A 25 -9.24 -3.15 14.66
C LYS A 25 -8.45 -2.05 13.96
N PRO A 26 -7.12 -1.99 14.15
CA PRO A 26 -6.29 -1.05 13.42
C PRO A 26 -6.35 -1.30 11.92
N LEU A 27 -6.35 -0.23 11.14
CA LEU A 27 -6.37 -0.32 9.68
C LEU A 27 -4.97 -0.50 9.12
N ASP A 28 -4.84 -1.46 8.21
CA ASP A 28 -3.75 -1.61 7.25
C ASP A 28 -4.31 -1.32 5.86
N VAL A 29 -3.88 -0.22 5.26
CA VAL A 29 -4.40 0.27 3.97
C VAL A 29 -3.41 -0.05 2.86
N HIS A 30 -3.73 -1.08 2.07
CA HIS A 30 -2.95 -1.47 0.89
C HIS A 30 -3.46 -0.74 -0.36
N LEU A 31 -2.63 0.12 -0.92
CA LEU A 31 -2.94 0.94 -2.09
C LEU A 31 -2.40 0.31 -3.37
N MET A 32 -3.30 -0.09 -4.25
CA MET A 32 -2.98 -0.51 -5.63
C MET A 32 -3.32 0.64 -6.59
N ILE A 33 -2.51 1.70 -6.53
CA ILE A 33 -2.69 2.94 -7.28
C ILE A 33 -1.35 3.51 -7.72
N VAL A 34 -1.34 4.34 -8.75
CA VAL A 34 -0.18 5.16 -9.12
C VAL A 34 -0.05 6.37 -8.18
N ASN A 35 1.18 6.84 -7.98
CA ASN A 35 1.50 8.01 -7.14
C ASN A 35 0.86 7.96 -5.74
N PRO A 36 1.06 6.89 -4.96
CA PRO A 36 0.42 6.72 -3.65
C PRO A 36 0.79 7.81 -2.65
N GLU A 37 1.95 8.47 -2.82
CA GLU A 37 2.42 9.56 -1.98
C GLU A 37 1.46 10.75 -1.92
N LYS A 38 0.60 10.93 -2.91
CA LYS A 38 -0.39 12.00 -2.93
C LYS A 38 -1.52 11.83 -1.93
N PHE A 39 -1.67 10.62 -1.38
CA PHE A 39 -2.79 10.23 -0.52
C PHE A 39 -2.36 9.91 0.92
N ILE A 40 -1.11 10.19 1.29
CA ILE A 40 -0.60 9.90 2.64
C ILE A 40 -1.43 10.62 3.71
N LYS A 41 -1.79 11.90 3.46
CA LYS A 41 -2.60 12.67 4.40
C LYS A 41 -3.99 12.07 4.57
N GLU A 42 -4.68 11.76 3.48
CA GLU A 42 -6.03 11.20 3.50
C GLU A 42 -6.06 9.84 4.20
N VAL A 43 -5.06 8.99 3.94
CA VAL A 43 -4.92 7.69 4.60
C VAL A 43 -4.65 7.87 6.09
N LYS A 44 -3.81 8.83 6.47
CA LYS A 44 -3.55 9.17 7.88
C LYS A 44 -4.81 9.66 8.60
N ASP A 45 -5.60 10.52 7.96
CA ASP A 45 -6.81 11.10 8.53
C ASP A 45 -7.90 10.05 8.83
N LEU A 46 -7.81 8.85 8.23
CA LEU A 46 -8.65 7.68 8.56
C LEU A 46 -8.25 7.01 9.89
N GLY A 47 -7.19 7.43 10.55
CA GLY A 47 -6.64 6.74 11.72
C GLY A 47 -5.86 5.47 11.37
N THR A 48 -5.35 5.38 10.15
CA THR A 48 -4.63 4.20 9.65
C THR A 48 -3.34 3.97 10.44
N MET A 49 -3.14 2.73 10.87
CA MET A 49 -1.91 2.29 11.54
C MET A 49 -0.77 2.06 10.55
N MET A 50 -1.06 1.45 9.41
CA MET A 50 -0.07 1.06 8.40
C MET A 50 -0.55 1.41 7.00
N MET A 51 0.32 2.04 6.22
CA MET A 51 0.09 2.30 4.80
C MET A 51 1.03 1.43 3.97
N ASN A 52 0.45 0.63 3.07
CA ASN A 52 1.17 -0.29 2.22
C ASN A 52 1.12 0.17 0.76
N VAL A 53 2.30 0.36 0.16
CA VAL A 53 2.46 0.85 -1.21
C VAL A 53 3.22 -0.16 -2.05
N HIS A 54 2.93 -0.23 -3.34
CA HIS A 54 3.68 -1.06 -4.26
C HIS A 54 5.03 -0.43 -4.62
N TYR A 55 6.07 -1.25 -4.61
CA TYR A 55 7.41 -0.88 -5.12
C TYR A 55 7.30 -0.27 -6.52
N GLU A 56 6.54 -0.93 -7.39
CA GLU A 56 6.40 -0.59 -8.80
C GLU A 56 5.58 0.71 -9.04
N ALA A 57 4.85 1.17 -8.03
CA ALA A 57 4.07 2.42 -8.08
C ALA A 57 4.86 3.65 -7.58
N CYS A 58 6.04 3.44 -7.00
CA CYS A 58 6.81 4.49 -6.34
C CYS A 58 8.12 4.78 -7.09
N VAL A 59 8.17 5.89 -7.81
CA VAL A 59 9.41 6.33 -8.50
C VAL A 59 10.55 6.59 -7.49
N HIS A 60 10.22 7.14 -6.32
CA HIS A 60 11.15 7.44 -5.24
C HIS A 60 10.72 6.72 -3.94
N LEU A 61 10.80 5.39 -3.94
CA LEU A 61 10.27 4.56 -2.85
C LEU A 61 10.78 4.98 -1.46
N HIS A 62 12.09 5.21 -1.30
CA HIS A 62 12.65 5.62 -0.01
C HIS A 62 11.99 6.91 0.51
N ARG A 63 11.79 7.91 -0.35
CA ARG A 63 11.09 9.16 0.01
C ARG A 63 9.65 8.90 0.47
N VAL A 64 8.93 8.04 -0.25
CA VAL A 64 7.53 7.69 0.09
C VAL A 64 7.47 7.01 1.45
N VAL A 65 8.36 6.04 1.71
CA VAL A 65 8.47 5.38 3.01
C VAL A 65 8.72 6.37 4.14
N GLN A 66 9.66 7.32 3.95
CA GLN A 66 9.90 8.37 4.94
C GLN A 66 8.67 9.24 5.18
N GLN A 67 8.00 9.69 4.12
CA GLN A 67 6.78 10.51 4.24
C GLN A 67 5.66 9.79 5.01
N ILE A 68 5.49 8.47 4.79
CA ILE A 68 4.51 7.66 5.53
C ILE A 68 4.89 7.63 7.03
N LYS A 69 6.16 7.41 7.36
CA LYS A 69 6.66 7.37 8.74
C LYS A 69 6.57 8.74 9.42
N ASP A 70 6.91 9.82 8.72
CA ASP A 70 6.80 11.20 9.22
C ASP A 70 5.33 11.58 9.51
N ALA A 71 4.38 11.01 8.76
CA ALA A 71 2.95 11.14 9.05
C ALA A 71 2.49 10.32 10.27
N GLY A 72 3.38 9.53 10.89
CA GLY A 72 3.09 8.73 12.08
C GLY A 72 2.40 7.39 11.80
N MET A 73 2.52 6.87 10.58
CA MET A 73 2.07 5.53 10.21
C MET A 73 3.26 4.58 10.07
N LYS A 74 3.01 3.28 10.20
CA LYS A 74 3.96 2.26 9.76
C LYS A 74 3.97 2.20 8.24
N ALA A 75 5.16 2.00 7.65
CA ALA A 75 5.34 1.90 6.22
C ALA A 75 5.52 0.45 5.78
N ALA A 76 4.68 -0.02 4.88
CA ALA A 76 4.80 -1.33 4.26
C ALA A 76 5.04 -1.22 2.75
N VAL A 77 5.78 -2.17 2.20
CA VAL A 77 6.07 -2.25 0.76
C VAL A 77 5.63 -3.59 0.20
N THR A 78 4.88 -3.54 -0.88
CA THR A 78 4.43 -4.72 -1.62
C THR A 78 5.23 -4.90 -2.91
N LEU A 79 5.56 -6.14 -3.22
CA LEU A 79 6.12 -6.56 -4.51
C LEU A 79 5.12 -7.37 -5.32
N ASN A 80 4.98 -7.04 -6.60
CA ASN A 80 4.26 -7.87 -7.56
C ASN A 80 4.99 -9.21 -7.78
N PRO A 81 4.30 -10.27 -8.26
CA PRO A 81 4.91 -11.60 -8.43
C PRO A 81 6.16 -11.62 -9.31
N SER A 82 6.28 -10.68 -10.25
CA SER A 82 7.44 -10.59 -11.17
C SER A 82 8.60 -9.74 -10.64
N THR A 83 8.45 -9.08 -9.48
CA THR A 83 9.49 -8.22 -8.90
C THR A 83 10.35 -9.01 -7.93
N PRO A 84 11.66 -9.15 -8.16
CA PRO A 84 12.56 -9.91 -7.29
C PRO A 84 12.66 -9.27 -5.89
N VAL A 85 12.68 -10.11 -4.85
CA VAL A 85 12.85 -9.65 -3.45
C VAL A 85 14.13 -8.85 -3.25
N ALA A 86 15.19 -9.16 -4.03
CA ALA A 86 16.46 -8.44 -4.00
C ALA A 86 16.33 -6.92 -4.24
N MET A 87 15.24 -6.47 -4.89
CA MET A 87 14.97 -5.04 -5.09
C MET A 87 14.73 -4.27 -3.79
N LEU A 88 14.50 -4.96 -2.68
CA LEU A 88 14.31 -4.35 -1.37
C LEU A 88 15.61 -4.24 -0.55
N ALA A 89 16.74 -4.73 -1.05
CA ALA A 89 17.99 -4.83 -0.27
C ALA A 89 18.39 -3.50 0.38
N ASP A 90 18.26 -2.39 -0.34
CA ASP A 90 18.68 -1.07 0.14
C ASP A 90 17.64 -0.37 1.02
N ILE A 91 16.38 -0.84 1.03
CA ILE A 91 15.28 -0.20 1.77
C ILE A 91 14.72 -1.05 2.90
N ILE A 92 15.12 -2.31 2.99
CA ILE A 92 14.54 -3.27 3.96
C ILE A 92 14.64 -2.81 5.42
N ARG A 93 15.62 -1.99 5.74
CA ARG A 93 15.83 -1.45 7.10
C ARG A 93 14.84 -0.34 7.47
N ASP A 94 14.24 0.28 6.46
CA ASP A 94 13.36 1.45 6.63
C ASP A 94 11.88 1.08 6.64
N VAL A 95 11.53 -0.15 6.23
CA VAL A 95 10.14 -0.62 6.17
C VAL A 95 9.76 -1.46 7.39
N ASP A 96 8.50 -1.38 7.78
CA ASP A 96 7.96 -2.12 8.93
C ASP A 96 7.36 -3.47 8.50
N MET A 97 6.97 -3.62 7.24
CA MET A 97 6.42 -4.85 6.67
C MET A 97 6.73 -4.95 5.17
N VAL A 98 6.93 -6.16 4.71
CA VAL A 98 6.99 -6.51 3.28
C VAL A 98 5.87 -7.48 2.95
N LEU A 99 5.10 -7.17 1.89
CA LEU A 99 4.09 -8.06 1.33
C LEU A 99 4.56 -8.59 -0.02
N LEU A 100 4.68 -9.91 -0.13
CA LEU A 100 4.96 -10.58 -1.40
C LEU A 100 3.64 -11.06 -2.01
N MET A 101 3.27 -10.50 -3.16
CA MET A 101 2.05 -10.96 -3.82
C MET A 101 2.25 -12.31 -4.49
N SER A 102 1.32 -13.20 -4.22
CA SER A 102 1.25 -14.56 -4.80
C SER A 102 0.26 -14.66 -5.96
N VAL A 103 -0.33 -13.53 -6.35
CA VAL A 103 -1.23 -13.37 -7.49
C VAL A 103 -1.00 -12.01 -8.11
N ASN A 104 -1.40 -11.82 -9.36
CA ASN A 104 -1.36 -10.50 -9.99
C ASN A 104 -2.33 -9.54 -9.28
N PRO A 105 -1.92 -8.28 -9.01
CA PRO A 105 -2.80 -7.32 -8.34
C PRO A 105 -4.01 -6.95 -9.20
N GLY A 106 -5.16 -6.66 -8.55
CA GLY A 106 -6.35 -6.14 -9.19
C GLY A 106 -7.63 -6.94 -8.98
N PHE A 107 -7.55 -8.26 -8.74
CA PHE A 107 -8.72 -9.13 -8.57
C PHE A 107 -8.52 -10.12 -7.42
N GLY A 108 -9.61 -10.40 -6.70
CA GLY A 108 -9.62 -11.47 -5.70
C GLY A 108 -9.87 -12.85 -6.31
N GLY A 109 -9.70 -13.91 -5.49
CA GLY A 109 -10.07 -15.28 -5.86
C GLY A 109 -9.16 -15.97 -6.88
N GLN A 110 -7.99 -15.40 -7.17
CA GLN A 110 -7.01 -15.99 -8.08
C GLN A 110 -6.28 -17.16 -7.43
N LYS A 111 -5.80 -18.10 -8.27
CA LYS A 111 -4.95 -19.19 -7.81
C LYS A 111 -3.54 -18.68 -7.52
N PHE A 112 -2.94 -19.25 -6.47
CA PHE A 112 -1.53 -19.01 -6.12
C PHE A 112 -0.60 -19.28 -7.31
N ILE A 113 0.34 -18.36 -7.56
CA ILE A 113 1.37 -18.48 -8.60
C ILE A 113 2.56 -19.27 -8.09
#